data_2aa0fed481476b733c80393619564528
#
_entry.id   2aa0fed481476b733c80393619564528
#
_cell.length_a   1.000
_cell.length_b   1.000
_cell.length_c   1.000
_cell.angle_alpha   90.00
_cell.angle_beta   90.00
_cell.angle_gamma   90.00
#
_symmetry.space_group_name_H-M   'P 1'
#
loop_
_entity.id
_entity.type
_entity.pdbx_description
1 polymer ?
#
loop_
_entity_poly.entity_id
_entity_poly.type
_entity_poly.pdbx_seq_one_letter_code
_entity_poly.pdbx_strand_id
1 'polypeptide(L)'
;MEGGPVTLVNTRELINRATATGTGQGAFNVIHVETAEGLVGGAEAAGVPLILQISENCAKYHGGLEAIGLAALSIARTAAVPVAVHLDHAESEDLALEAVDLGFGSVMFDGAHLPYDWNVEVTRRVAAYAHQHGVYVEAELGEVG
;
A
#
# COMPACT_ATOMS: atom_id res chain seq x y z
N MET A 1 -30.53 4.87 -1.97
CA MET A 1 -29.25 5.56 -2.14
C MET A 1 -28.35 4.61 -2.90
N GLU A 2 -28.16 4.85 -4.20
CA GLU A 2 -27.21 4.09 -4.99
C GLU A 2 -25.81 4.41 -4.46
N GLY A 3 -25.06 3.37 -4.04
CA GLY A 3 -23.69 3.54 -3.60
C GLY A 3 -22.85 4.11 -4.75
N GLY A 4 -22.20 5.25 -4.54
CA GLY A 4 -21.24 5.80 -5.49
C GLY A 4 -20.14 4.77 -5.80
N PRO A 5 -19.33 4.99 -6.85
CA PRO A 5 -18.27 4.07 -7.20
C PRO A 5 -17.34 3.86 -5.99
N VAL A 6 -16.98 2.59 -5.75
CA VAL A 6 -15.98 2.24 -4.72
C VAL A 6 -14.63 2.78 -5.20
N THR A 7 -14.07 3.73 -4.48
CA THR A 7 -12.84 4.44 -4.86
C THR A 7 -11.60 3.91 -4.13
N LEU A 8 -11.76 3.42 -2.89
CA LEU A 8 -10.71 2.64 -2.24
C LEU A 8 -10.72 1.22 -2.84
N VAL A 9 -9.66 0.86 -3.55
CA VAL A 9 -9.55 -0.40 -4.30
C VAL A 9 -8.34 -1.21 -3.84
N ASN A 10 -8.32 -2.50 -4.17
CA ASN A 10 -7.15 -3.35 -3.96
C ASN A 10 -6.06 -2.99 -4.97
N THR A 11 -4.79 -2.96 -4.52
CA THR A 11 -3.63 -2.67 -5.38
C THR A 11 -3.56 -3.60 -6.58
N ARG A 12 -3.89 -4.90 -6.42
CA ARG A 12 -3.93 -5.88 -7.51
C ARG A 12 -4.83 -5.43 -8.66
N GLU A 13 -5.95 -4.79 -8.37
CA GLU A 13 -6.87 -4.29 -9.40
C GLU A 13 -6.19 -3.25 -10.28
N LEU A 14 -5.48 -2.29 -9.66
CA LEU A 14 -4.74 -1.25 -10.39
C LEU A 14 -3.60 -1.84 -11.23
N ILE A 15 -2.84 -2.77 -10.66
CA ILE A 15 -1.73 -3.43 -11.36
C ILE A 15 -2.24 -4.26 -12.54
N ASN A 16 -3.31 -5.04 -12.35
CA ASN A 16 -3.91 -5.82 -13.44
C ASN A 16 -4.39 -4.92 -14.58
N ARG A 17 -5.01 -3.78 -14.26
CA ARG A 17 -5.45 -2.80 -15.25
C ARG A 17 -4.27 -2.20 -16.02
N ALA A 18 -3.22 -1.77 -15.32
CA ALA A 18 -2.02 -1.21 -15.93
C ALA A 18 -1.35 -2.23 -16.87
N THR A 19 -1.20 -3.48 -16.42
CA THR A 19 -0.64 -4.57 -17.21
C THR A 19 -1.46 -4.84 -18.48
N ALA A 20 -2.79 -4.90 -18.36
CA ALA A 20 -3.69 -5.16 -19.49
C ALA A 20 -3.64 -4.04 -20.57
N THR A 21 -3.36 -2.81 -20.17
CA THR A 21 -3.27 -1.65 -21.06
C THR A 21 -1.84 -1.30 -21.48
N GLY A 22 -0.83 -2.01 -20.95
CA GLY A 22 0.58 -1.72 -21.25
C GLY A 22 1.04 -0.36 -20.69
N THR A 23 0.44 0.09 -19.58
CA THR A 23 0.77 1.36 -18.91
C THR A 23 1.46 1.13 -17.59
N GLY A 24 2.12 2.16 -17.04
CA GLY A 24 2.60 2.16 -15.66
C GLY A 24 1.51 2.56 -14.67
N GLN A 25 1.61 2.08 -13.43
CA GLN A 25 0.79 2.52 -12.31
C GLN A 25 1.65 3.33 -11.36
N GLY A 26 1.28 4.60 -11.13
CA GLY A 26 2.01 5.47 -10.20
C GLY A 26 1.75 5.08 -8.74
N ALA A 27 2.84 4.95 -7.97
CA ALA A 27 2.83 4.80 -6.53
C ALA A 27 3.69 5.91 -5.91
N PHE A 28 3.14 6.64 -4.95
CA PHE A 28 3.77 7.84 -4.43
C PHE A 28 3.78 7.85 -2.91
N ASN A 29 4.94 8.21 -2.35
CA ASN A 29 5.16 8.25 -0.92
C ASN A 29 4.31 9.34 -0.24
N VAL A 30 3.60 8.92 0.78
CA VAL A 30 2.88 9.78 1.71
C VAL A 30 3.71 9.95 2.98
N ILE A 31 4.00 11.20 3.35
CA ILE A 31 4.69 11.52 4.60
C ILE A 31 3.74 12.24 5.56
N HIS A 32 2.90 13.14 5.06
CA HIS A 32 1.91 13.88 5.83
C HIS A 32 0.53 13.74 5.19
N VAL A 33 -0.53 14.04 5.92
CA VAL A 33 -1.92 14.01 5.43
C VAL A 33 -2.08 14.91 4.20
N GLU A 34 -1.52 16.12 4.25
CA GLU A 34 -1.55 17.09 3.15
C GLU A 34 -0.87 16.57 1.88
N THR A 35 0.15 15.71 2.03
CA THR A 35 0.78 15.04 0.88
C THR A 35 -0.21 14.09 0.21
N ALA A 36 -0.94 13.29 0.99
CA ALA A 36 -1.96 12.38 0.45
C ALA A 36 -3.08 13.15 -0.24
N GLU A 37 -3.57 14.24 0.36
CA GLU A 37 -4.59 15.10 -0.24
C GLU A 37 -4.11 15.71 -1.57
N GLY A 38 -2.88 16.24 -1.61
CA GLY A 38 -2.30 16.81 -2.82
C GLY A 38 -2.10 15.78 -3.93
N LEU A 39 -1.64 14.57 -3.61
CA LEU A 39 -1.48 13.47 -4.55
C LEU A 39 -2.82 13.02 -5.14
N VAL A 40 -3.84 12.85 -4.28
CA VAL A 40 -5.19 12.47 -4.74
C VAL A 40 -5.80 13.57 -5.59
N GLY A 41 -5.70 14.85 -5.19
CA GLY A 41 -6.18 15.97 -6.00
C GLY A 41 -5.51 16.03 -7.38
N GLY A 42 -4.20 15.73 -7.46
CA GLY A 42 -3.48 15.62 -8.72
C GLY A 42 -3.97 14.46 -9.59
N ALA A 43 -4.21 13.29 -8.98
CA ALA A 43 -4.75 12.12 -9.68
C ALA A 43 -6.18 12.37 -10.21
N GLU A 44 -7.03 13.02 -9.42
CA GLU A 44 -8.37 13.43 -9.82
C GLU A 44 -8.36 14.40 -10.99
N ALA A 45 -7.50 15.42 -10.92
CA ALA A 45 -7.36 16.39 -12.02
C ALA A 45 -6.87 15.72 -13.32
N ALA A 46 -6.05 14.67 -13.22
CA ALA A 46 -5.57 13.91 -14.36
C ALA A 46 -6.53 12.79 -14.80
N GLY A 47 -7.52 12.44 -13.99
CA GLY A 47 -8.44 11.32 -14.25
C GLY A 47 -7.77 9.95 -14.23
N VAL A 48 -6.73 9.76 -13.41
CA VAL A 48 -5.92 8.53 -13.35
C VAL A 48 -5.97 7.88 -11.97
N PRO A 49 -5.84 6.54 -11.88
CA PRO A 49 -5.74 5.86 -10.58
C PRO A 49 -4.39 6.12 -9.91
N LEU A 50 -4.33 5.89 -8.60
CA LEU A 50 -3.18 6.19 -7.76
C LEU A 50 -2.95 5.11 -6.70
N ILE A 51 -1.69 4.85 -6.36
CA ILE A 51 -1.29 4.13 -5.15
C ILE A 51 -0.65 5.15 -4.19
N LEU A 52 -1.22 5.30 -3.01
CA LEU A 52 -0.61 5.98 -1.88
C LEU A 52 0.23 4.98 -1.10
N GLN A 53 1.53 5.21 -1.00
CA GLN A 53 2.39 4.29 -0.26
C GLN A 53 2.97 4.95 0.99
N ILE A 54 2.93 4.20 2.10
CA ILE A 54 3.42 4.61 3.41
C ILE A 54 4.55 3.67 3.78
N SER A 55 5.77 4.20 3.93
CA SER A 55 6.92 3.39 4.32
C SER A 55 6.96 3.12 5.83
N GLU A 56 7.67 2.08 6.25
CA GLU A 56 7.96 1.85 7.67
C GLU A 56 8.62 3.07 8.32
N ASN A 57 9.50 3.79 7.60
CA ASN A 57 10.11 5.02 8.10
C ASN A 57 9.07 6.13 8.36
N CYS A 58 8.05 6.23 7.51
CA CYS A 58 6.94 7.15 7.74
C CYS A 58 6.13 6.73 8.97
N ALA A 59 5.83 5.44 9.14
CA ALA A 59 5.16 4.93 10.33
C ALA A 59 5.97 5.25 11.61
N LYS A 60 7.28 5.01 11.59
CA LYS A 60 8.19 5.38 12.71
C LYS A 60 8.18 6.88 13.00
N TYR A 61 8.18 7.72 11.96
CA TYR A 61 8.11 9.18 12.11
C TYR A 61 6.83 9.62 12.82
N HIS A 62 5.70 8.99 12.54
CA HIS A 62 4.41 9.29 13.18
C HIS A 62 4.19 8.58 14.53
N GLY A 63 5.13 7.74 14.97
CA GLY A 63 5.00 6.96 16.20
C GLY A 63 4.08 5.74 16.08
N GLY A 64 3.71 5.34 14.85
CA GLY A 64 2.87 4.18 14.51
C GLY A 64 2.20 4.34 13.16
N LEU A 65 1.69 3.25 12.62
CA LEU A 65 1.03 3.21 11.31
C LEU A 65 -0.42 3.70 11.36
N GLU A 66 -1.12 3.45 12.46
CA GLU A 66 -2.58 3.61 12.54
C GLU A 66 -3.05 5.00 12.12
N ALA A 67 -2.48 6.07 12.69
CA ALA A 67 -2.96 7.43 12.46
C ALA A 67 -2.81 7.86 10.99
N ILE A 68 -1.61 7.72 10.42
CA ILE A 68 -1.36 8.10 9.02
C ILE A 68 -2.04 7.14 8.04
N GLY A 69 -2.09 5.84 8.38
CA GLY A 69 -2.76 4.81 7.59
C GLY A 69 -4.26 5.05 7.49
N LEU A 70 -4.94 5.29 8.62
CA LEU A 70 -6.38 5.60 8.63
C LEU A 70 -6.71 6.91 7.92
N ALA A 71 -5.84 7.93 8.01
CA ALA A 71 -5.99 9.17 7.26
C ALA A 71 -5.91 8.91 5.75
N ALA A 72 -4.89 8.18 5.27
CA ALA A 72 -4.73 7.82 3.86
C ALA A 72 -5.92 6.98 3.34
N LEU A 73 -6.38 6.00 4.13
CA LEU A 73 -7.57 5.19 3.79
C LEU A 73 -8.84 6.05 3.71
N SER A 74 -9.00 7.02 4.61
CA SER A 74 -10.13 7.95 4.59
C SER A 74 -10.13 8.81 3.33
N ILE A 75 -8.97 9.37 2.95
CA ILE A 75 -8.80 10.15 1.73
C ILE A 75 -9.10 9.28 0.49
N ALA A 76 -8.57 8.06 0.44
CA ALA A 76 -8.82 7.13 -0.66
C ALA A 76 -10.30 6.78 -0.84
N ARG A 77 -11.06 6.65 0.27
CA ARG A 77 -12.51 6.35 0.23
C ARG A 77 -13.34 7.51 -0.34
N THR A 78 -12.88 8.74 -0.23
CA THR A 78 -13.59 9.94 -0.68
C THR A 78 -13.11 10.50 -2.01
N ALA A 79 -12.07 9.89 -2.59
CA ALA A 79 -11.51 10.27 -3.89
C ALA A 79 -12.53 10.09 -5.03
N ALA A 80 -12.37 10.83 -6.13
CA ALA A 80 -13.17 10.67 -7.34
C ALA A 80 -12.54 9.68 -8.35
N VAL A 81 -11.35 9.17 -8.06
CA VAL A 81 -10.62 8.18 -8.86
C VAL A 81 -10.27 6.95 -8.01
N PRO A 82 -10.00 5.78 -8.61
CA PRO A 82 -9.55 4.61 -7.85
C PRO A 82 -8.20 4.87 -7.16
N VAL A 83 -8.16 4.64 -5.86
CA VAL A 83 -6.95 4.80 -5.03
C VAL A 83 -6.73 3.52 -4.22
N ALA A 84 -5.52 3.02 -4.21
CA ALA A 84 -5.08 1.96 -3.29
C ALA A 84 -4.13 2.53 -2.24
N VAL A 85 -4.08 1.92 -1.07
CA VAL A 85 -3.12 2.25 -0.02
C VAL A 85 -2.19 1.05 0.19
N HIS A 86 -0.90 1.31 0.20
CA HIS A 86 0.19 0.32 0.24
C HIS A 86 1.13 0.60 1.41
N LEU A 87 1.52 -0.45 2.14
CA LEU A 87 2.64 -0.38 3.07
C LEU A 87 3.93 -0.72 2.32
N ASP A 88 4.91 0.18 2.38
CA ASP A 88 6.14 0.12 1.61
C ASP A 88 7.35 -0.17 2.51
N HIS A 89 8.22 -1.08 2.08
CA HIS A 89 9.45 -1.47 2.78
C HIS A 89 9.27 -1.75 4.28
N ALA A 90 8.32 -2.60 4.63
CA ALA A 90 8.17 -3.05 6.01
C ALA A 90 9.19 -4.14 6.35
N GLU A 91 10.15 -3.83 7.22
CA GLU A 91 11.10 -4.79 7.78
C GLU A 91 10.51 -5.58 8.95
N SER A 92 9.43 -5.05 9.56
CA SER A 92 8.71 -5.67 10.67
C SER A 92 7.55 -6.53 10.17
N GLU A 93 7.55 -7.82 10.53
CA GLU A 93 6.41 -8.72 10.29
C GLU A 93 5.14 -8.15 10.93
N ASP A 94 5.21 -7.72 12.21
CA ASP A 94 4.06 -7.17 12.95
C ASP A 94 3.46 -5.94 12.24
N LEU A 95 4.30 -5.06 11.70
CA LEU A 95 3.84 -3.88 10.96
C LEU A 95 3.12 -4.27 9.67
N ALA A 96 3.62 -5.30 8.96
CA ALA A 96 2.96 -5.80 7.76
C ALA A 96 1.57 -6.39 8.08
N LEU A 97 1.44 -7.12 9.18
CA LEU A 97 0.15 -7.66 9.64
C LEU A 97 -0.80 -6.53 10.09
N GLU A 98 -0.29 -5.52 10.83
CA GLU A 98 -1.07 -4.33 11.22
C GLU A 98 -1.67 -3.62 9.99
N ALA A 99 -0.89 -3.44 8.93
CA ALA A 99 -1.39 -2.81 7.70
C ALA A 99 -2.53 -3.62 7.04
N VAL A 100 -2.43 -4.95 7.06
CA VAL A 100 -3.52 -5.83 6.59
C VAL A 100 -4.77 -5.61 7.42
N ASP A 101 -4.65 -5.57 8.75
CA ASP A 101 -5.77 -5.38 9.68
C ASP A 101 -6.41 -4.00 9.55
N LEU A 102 -5.63 -2.96 9.24
CA LEU A 102 -6.12 -1.61 8.96
C LEU A 102 -6.90 -1.52 7.64
N GLY A 103 -6.75 -2.50 6.74
CA GLY A 103 -7.44 -2.55 5.46
C GLY A 103 -6.65 -1.96 4.28
N PHE A 104 -5.33 -2.02 4.32
CA PHE A 104 -4.48 -1.67 3.18
C PHE A 104 -4.73 -2.62 2.01
N GLY A 105 -4.59 -2.12 0.79
CA GLY A 105 -4.77 -2.91 -0.44
C GLY A 105 -3.58 -3.80 -0.79
N SER A 106 -2.41 -3.49 -0.22
CA SER A 106 -1.18 -4.28 -0.37
C SER A 106 -0.16 -3.94 0.70
N VAL A 107 0.78 -4.86 0.90
CA VAL A 107 1.93 -4.69 1.79
C VAL A 107 3.19 -5.21 1.11
N MET A 108 4.32 -4.54 1.31
CA MET A 108 5.65 -5.03 0.96
C MET A 108 6.39 -5.43 2.24
N PHE A 109 6.75 -6.70 2.34
CA PHE A 109 7.67 -7.16 3.37
C PHE A 109 9.10 -7.14 2.83
N ASP A 110 9.94 -6.32 3.44
CA ASP A 110 11.35 -6.16 3.07
C ASP A 110 12.24 -6.97 3.99
N GLY A 111 12.46 -8.22 3.61
CA GLY A 111 13.37 -9.14 4.30
C GLY A 111 14.79 -9.15 3.72
N ALA A 112 15.18 -8.19 2.89
CA ALA A 112 16.47 -8.16 2.19
C ALA A 112 17.68 -8.22 3.14
N HIS A 113 17.57 -7.60 4.32
CA HIS A 113 18.59 -7.61 5.37
C HIS A 113 18.71 -8.95 6.12
N LEU A 114 17.73 -9.85 5.97
CA LEU A 114 17.72 -11.15 6.62
C LEU A 114 18.51 -12.20 5.82
N PRO A 115 19.06 -13.25 6.48
CA PRO A 115 19.51 -14.43 5.77
C PRO A 115 18.40 -14.99 4.86
N TYR A 116 18.76 -15.46 3.67
CA TYR A 116 17.80 -15.88 2.64
C TYR A 116 16.67 -16.79 3.15
N ASP A 117 17.01 -17.83 3.90
CA ASP A 117 16.03 -18.80 4.41
C ASP A 117 15.04 -18.13 5.38
N TRP A 118 15.49 -17.16 6.17
CA TRP A 118 14.67 -16.38 7.07
C TRP A 118 13.78 -15.39 6.30
N ASN A 119 14.32 -14.72 5.27
CA ASN A 119 13.51 -13.87 4.40
C ASN A 119 12.36 -14.68 3.80
N VAL A 120 12.65 -15.84 3.22
CA VAL A 120 11.63 -16.74 2.64
C VAL A 120 10.57 -17.14 3.68
N GLU A 121 10.99 -17.51 4.89
CA GLU A 121 10.07 -17.98 5.94
C GLU A 121 9.15 -16.86 6.44
N VAL A 122 9.70 -15.66 6.70
CA VAL A 122 8.88 -14.53 7.17
C VAL A 122 7.95 -14.05 6.05
N THR A 123 8.47 -13.89 4.84
CA THR A 123 7.65 -13.52 3.67
C THR A 123 6.50 -14.50 3.47
N ARG A 124 6.74 -15.82 3.65
CA ARG A 124 5.70 -16.83 3.56
C ARG A 124 4.60 -16.64 4.60
N ARG A 125 4.94 -16.29 5.85
CA ARG A 125 3.96 -16.03 6.91
C ARG A 125 3.14 -14.78 6.62
N VAL A 126 3.80 -13.68 6.26
CA VAL A 126 3.13 -12.44 5.86
C VAL A 126 2.18 -12.69 4.69
N ALA A 127 2.65 -13.39 3.64
CA ALA A 127 1.84 -13.71 2.48
C ALA A 127 0.64 -14.61 2.85
N ALA A 128 0.83 -15.62 3.71
CA ALA A 128 -0.25 -16.48 4.15
C ALA A 128 -1.36 -15.70 4.87
N TYR A 129 -0.98 -14.76 5.74
CA TYR A 129 -1.93 -13.90 6.45
C TYR A 129 -2.63 -12.93 5.50
N ALA A 130 -1.86 -12.17 4.73
CA ALA A 130 -2.38 -11.15 3.81
C ALA A 130 -3.35 -11.75 2.77
N HIS A 131 -3.02 -12.92 2.20
CA HIS A 131 -3.87 -13.58 1.20
C HIS A 131 -5.21 -14.06 1.77
N GLN A 132 -5.28 -14.45 3.05
CA GLN A 132 -6.54 -14.78 3.71
C GLN A 132 -7.48 -13.55 3.81
N HIS A 133 -6.92 -12.34 3.82
CA HIS A 133 -7.64 -11.07 3.83
C HIS A 133 -7.78 -10.44 2.43
N GLY A 134 -7.34 -11.14 1.37
CA GLY A 134 -7.39 -10.64 0.00
C GLY A 134 -6.39 -9.52 -0.31
N VAL A 135 -5.39 -9.32 0.54
CA VAL A 135 -4.36 -8.27 0.41
C VAL A 135 -3.22 -8.78 -0.47
N TYR A 136 -2.74 -7.94 -1.38
CA TYR A 136 -1.61 -8.22 -2.26
C TYR A 136 -0.29 -8.08 -1.50
N VAL A 137 0.69 -8.95 -1.79
CA VAL A 137 2.01 -8.94 -1.13
C VAL A 137 3.11 -8.74 -2.15
N GLU A 138 4.02 -7.85 -1.84
CA GLU A 138 5.30 -7.62 -2.48
C GLU A 138 6.42 -8.09 -1.55
N ALA A 139 7.52 -8.53 -2.11
CA ALA A 139 8.67 -9.03 -1.35
C ALA A 139 9.97 -8.55 -1.96
N GLU A 140 10.99 -8.37 -1.14
CA GLU A 140 12.32 -7.93 -1.55
C GLU A 140 13.33 -9.08 -1.46
N LEU A 141 14.16 -9.20 -2.50
CA LEU A 141 15.28 -10.14 -2.53
C LEU A 141 16.56 -9.39 -2.90
N GLY A 142 17.47 -9.27 -1.94
CA GLY A 142 18.68 -8.47 -2.08
C GLY A 142 18.43 -6.98 -1.81
N GLU A 143 19.48 -6.29 -1.35
CA GLU A 143 19.42 -4.85 -1.09
C GLU A 143 19.65 -4.07 -2.38
N VAL A 144 18.88 -3.01 -2.56
CA VAL A 144 19.15 -2.00 -3.58
C VAL A 144 20.12 -1.01 -2.96
N GLY A 145 21.39 -1.07 -3.38
CA GLY A 145 22.48 -0.21 -2.88
C GLY A 145 22.46 1.17 -3.51
#